data_65dc48df2770b5eeae515f696b76cede
#
_entry.id   65dc48df2770b5eeae515f696b76cede
#
_cell.length_a   1.000
_cell.length_b   1.000
_cell.length_c   1.000
_cell.angle_alpha   90.00
_cell.angle_beta   90.00
_cell.angle_gamma   90.00
#
_symmetry.space_group_name_H-M   'P 1'
#
loop_
_entity.id
_entity.type
_entity.pdbx_description
1 polymer ?
#
loop_
_entity_poly.entity_id
_entity_poly.type
_entity_poly.pdbx_seq_one_letter_code
_entity_poly.pdbx_strand_id
1 'polypeptide(L)'
;MSAEAITGAILLVAGLVVCSVTALRGIQPNDEGLMLQAAARIASGELPYRDFWWFYPPGQPYLLAGLWKLSGPSLLDWRILRVIANAVVALMAWRLALRRSTPPLALLAWAVALLAMAYPSGPHPFPLALAVALGALLLFERHPVWAGVLVGACAAWRLEFAGYLGLGILLALAISPEATSRRRGIPSVLGASVLTALILYLPVVVPAGIGNSWELLVRYPLTEFGDYQGLPFPLAYDGPLNTSSLGGFLSDSAENLLAWWLPLVAVVGFAGAAAALLATFRRPTDWSVIATLVFTVGMAHYLLVRPDIFHTAPLVVTGAVLSAWAIASWRRGRIEPAARKVIVGAGALLAGASLAYAAVEGLDRQWLLLRAPAAKVEAPPADGVRAEPRLARPLSEAVAEARSLTAPGEPIYVMGRRADITTAGAPLFYVLAERPNPTRYDIAAPGVVTSAPVQEEIVEDLRSARPPVIVRWDSPQTAAPEPNRAGRSSGVRILDRYVDSAYREAGRFGDWIVLTPRRGS
;
A
#
# COMPACT_ATOMS: atom_id res chain seq x y z
N MET A 1 24.29 -5.53 26.50
CA MET A 1 23.21 -4.82 25.78
C MET A 1 22.52 -3.85 26.72
N SER A 2 22.19 -2.64 26.28
CA SER A 2 21.37 -1.71 27.10
C SER A 2 19.96 -2.25 27.27
N ALA A 3 19.26 -1.83 28.36
CA ALA A 3 17.84 -2.21 28.58
C ALA A 3 16.95 -1.81 27.40
N GLU A 4 17.24 -0.67 26.76
CA GLU A 4 16.52 -0.19 25.58
C GLU A 4 16.74 -1.12 24.36
N ALA A 5 17.95 -1.64 24.17
CA ALA A 5 18.23 -2.59 23.09
C ALA A 5 17.50 -3.93 23.30
N ILE A 6 17.44 -4.41 24.54
CA ILE A 6 16.69 -5.62 24.91
C ILE A 6 15.20 -5.41 24.64
N THR A 7 14.63 -4.29 25.11
CA THR A 7 13.23 -3.94 24.87
C THR A 7 12.93 -3.87 23.36
N GLY A 8 13.80 -3.21 22.59
CA GLY A 8 13.64 -3.14 21.13
C GLY A 8 13.64 -4.51 20.46
N ALA A 9 14.52 -5.42 20.87
CA ALA A 9 14.54 -6.80 20.35
C ALA A 9 13.26 -7.57 20.69
N ILE A 10 12.76 -7.44 21.92
CA ILE A 10 11.49 -8.06 22.34
C ILE A 10 10.33 -7.52 21.50
N LEU A 11 10.25 -6.20 21.31
CA LEU A 11 9.18 -5.58 20.53
C LEU A 11 9.25 -5.97 19.04
N LEU A 12 10.45 -6.12 18.48
CA LEU A 12 10.61 -6.61 17.12
C LEU A 12 10.10 -8.05 17.00
N VAL A 13 10.51 -8.94 17.89
CA VAL A 13 10.05 -10.35 17.88
C VAL A 13 8.54 -10.43 18.07
N ALA A 14 7.97 -9.69 19.02
CA ALA A 14 6.52 -9.63 19.23
C ALA A 14 5.80 -9.10 17.97
N GLY A 15 6.36 -8.06 17.33
CA GLY A 15 5.84 -7.54 16.06
C GLY A 15 5.86 -8.56 14.94
N LEU A 16 6.96 -9.30 14.77
CA LEU A 16 7.06 -10.38 13.79
C LEU A 16 6.00 -11.46 14.05
N VAL A 17 5.83 -11.88 15.31
CA VAL A 17 4.81 -12.87 15.67
C VAL A 17 3.41 -12.36 15.33
N VAL A 18 3.02 -11.17 15.77
CA VAL A 18 1.68 -10.61 15.50
C VAL A 18 1.42 -10.47 14.00
N CYS A 19 2.37 -9.95 13.23
CA CYS A 19 2.21 -9.79 11.78
C CYS A 19 2.19 -11.12 11.03
N SER A 20 2.83 -12.17 11.57
CA SER A 20 2.86 -13.49 10.93
C SER A 20 1.56 -14.28 11.08
N VAL A 21 0.76 -14.00 12.11
CA VAL A 21 -0.48 -14.73 12.39
C VAL A 21 -1.45 -14.74 11.20
N THR A 22 -1.49 -13.64 10.45
CA THR A 22 -2.34 -13.49 9.26
C THR A 22 -1.58 -13.63 7.94
N ALA A 23 -0.29 -13.97 7.97
CA ALA A 23 0.54 -14.00 6.76
C ALA A 23 0.05 -15.01 5.71
N LEU A 24 -0.54 -16.11 6.14
CA LEU A 24 -1.08 -17.14 5.24
C LEU A 24 -2.61 -17.01 5.03
N ARG A 25 -3.21 -15.89 5.43
CA ARG A 25 -4.66 -15.66 5.33
C ARG A 25 -5.01 -14.68 4.22
N GLY A 26 -6.11 -14.97 3.51
CA GLY A 26 -6.62 -14.15 2.41
C GLY A 26 -5.83 -14.31 1.12
N ILE A 27 -6.45 -13.91 0.02
CA ILE A 27 -5.84 -13.76 -1.31
C ILE A 27 -6.53 -12.61 -2.02
N GLN A 28 -5.76 -11.79 -2.71
CA GLN A 28 -6.25 -10.60 -3.40
C GLN A 28 -5.83 -10.65 -4.86
N PRO A 29 -6.71 -11.13 -5.78
CA PRO A 29 -6.35 -11.33 -7.18
C PRO A 29 -5.84 -10.07 -7.88
N ASN A 30 -6.37 -8.89 -7.52
CA ASN A 30 -5.94 -7.61 -8.08
C ASN A 30 -4.68 -7.09 -7.39
N ASP A 31 -4.77 -6.72 -6.13
CA ASP A 31 -3.71 -5.96 -5.44
C ASP A 31 -2.45 -6.80 -5.21
N GLU A 32 -2.60 -8.06 -4.80
CA GLU A 32 -1.45 -8.95 -4.61
C GLU A 32 -0.81 -9.31 -5.96
N GLY A 33 -1.65 -9.50 -6.99
CA GLY A 33 -1.19 -9.80 -8.33
C GLY A 33 -0.44 -8.66 -9.00
N LEU A 34 -0.80 -7.41 -8.72
CA LEU A 34 -0.21 -6.24 -9.34
C LEU A 34 1.33 -6.24 -9.26
N MET A 35 1.87 -6.26 -8.05
CA MET A 35 3.32 -6.23 -7.83
C MET A 35 4.00 -7.55 -8.17
N LEU A 36 3.33 -8.68 -7.90
CA LEU A 36 3.90 -10.00 -8.15
C LEU A 36 4.00 -10.29 -9.65
N GLN A 37 3.02 -9.89 -10.45
CA GLN A 37 3.10 -10.03 -11.90
C GLN A 37 4.19 -9.12 -12.49
N ALA A 38 4.32 -7.87 -12.03
CA ALA A 38 5.42 -7.01 -12.44
C ALA A 38 6.79 -7.62 -12.07
N ALA A 39 6.90 -8.25 -10.88
CA ALA A 39 8.10 -8.97 -10.48
C ALA A 39 8.39 -10.17 -11.39
N ALA A 40 7.36 -10.92 -11.80
CA ALA A 40 7.50 -12.05 -12.74
C ALA A 40 8.07 -11.58 -14.09
N ARG A 41 7.53 -10.48 -14.64
CA ARG A 41 8.03 -9.89 -15.90
C ARG A 41 9.47 -9.40 -15.79
N ILE A 42 9.81 -8.72 -14.70
CA ILE A 42 11.20 -8.29 -14.44
C ILE A 42 12.14 -9.49 -14.27
N ALA A 43 11.69 -10.54 -13.59
CA ALA A 43 12.49 -11.77 -13.43
C ALA A 43 12.75 -12.47 -14.76
N SER A 44 11.83 -12.38 -15.74
CA SER A 44 12.01 -12.85 -17.11
C SER A 44 12.84 -11.94 -18.01
N GLY A 45 13.24 -10.75 -17.52
CA GLY A 45 14.12 -9.81 -18.24
C GLY A 45 13.40 -8.63 -18.88
N GLU A 46 12.09 -8.50 -18.69
CA GLU A 46 11.32 -7.37 -19.19
C GLU A 46 11.53 -6.11 -18.34
N LEU A 47 11.40 -4.94 -18.96
CA LEU A 47 11.58 -3.63 -18.33
C LEU A 47 10.23 -2.93 -18.13
N PRO A 48 9.92 -2.45 -16.89
CA PRO A 48 8.77 -1.58 -16.66
C PRO A 48 8.90 -0.30 -17.50
N TYR A 49 7.77 0.31 -17.80
CA TYR A 49 7.60 1.51 -18.64
C TYR A 49 7.86 1.29 -20.13
N ARG A 50 8.62 0.25 -20.53
CA ARG A 50 8.88 -0.10 -21.92
C ARG A 50 8.10 -1.31 -22.38
N ASP A 51 8.35 -2.46 -21.72
CA ASP A 51 7.82 -3.76 -22.16
C ASP A 51 6.44 -4.02 -21.55
N PHE A 52 6.14 -3.40 -20.41
CA PHE A 52 4.80 -3.44 -19.83
C PHE A 52 4.40 -2.10 -19.20
N TRP A 53 3.12 -1.84 -19.19
CA TRP A 53 2.52 -0.63 -18.63
C TRP A 53 2.61 -0.67 -17.10
N TRP A 54 3.34 0.31 -16.53
CA TRP A 54 3.64 0.35 -15.12
C TRP A 54 3.75 1.80 -14.66
N PHE A 55 3.06 2.18 -13.58
CA PHE A 55 3.03 3.58 -13.11
C PHE A 55 3.53 3.76 -11.68
N TYR A 56 4.00 2.71 -11.03
CA TYR A 56 4.66 2.82 -9.73
C TYR A 56 6.19 2.94 -9.88
N PRO A 57 6.88 3.48 -8.82
CA PRO A 57 8.35 3.37 -8.72
C PRO A 57 8.83 1.91 -8.82
N PRO A 58 10.09 1.70 -9.27
CA PRO A 58 10.56 0.36 -9.62
C PRO A 58 10.99 -0.50 -8.41
N GLY A 59 11.22 0.10 -7.23
CA GLY A 59 11.88 -0.59 -6.12
C GLY A 59 11.20 -1.86 -5.66
N GLN A 60 9.88 -1.84 -5.49
CA GLN A 60 9.13 -3.01 -5.00
C GLN A 60 9.18 -4.19 -5.96
N PRO A 61 8.83 -4.06 -7.25
CA PRO A 61 8.85 -5.20 -8.16
C PRO A 61 10.26 -5.71 -8.45
N TYR A 62 11.29 -4.85 -8.49
CA TYR A 62 12.68 -5.30 -8.62
C TYR A 62 13.17 -6.09 -7.40
N LEU A 63 12.80 -5.67 -6.17
CA LEU A 63 13.12 -6.42 -4.96
C LEU A 63 12.49 -7.82 -5.00
N LEU A 64 11.20 -7.90 -5.35
CA LEU A 64 10.49 -9.18 -5.47
C LEU A 64 11.05 -10.05 -6.60
N ALA A 65 11.39 -9.47 -7.75
CA ALA A 65 12.04 -10.19 -8.84
C ALA A 65 13.40 -10.77 -8.43
N GLY A 66 14.17 -10.01 -7.64
CA GLY A 66 15.42 -10.49 -7.05
C GLY A 66 15.24 -11.69 -6.13
N LEU A 67 14.22 -11.66 -5.25
CA LEU A 67 13.86 -12.79 -4.39
C LEU A 67 13.46 -14.01 -5.23
N TRP A 68 12.60 -13.84 -6.22
CA TRP A 68 12.14 -14.94 -7.06
C TRP A 68 13.22 -15.58 -7.93
N LYS A 69 14.27 -14.84 -8.29
CA LYS A 69 15.45 -15.45 -8.92
C LYS A 69 16.21 -16.40 -7.99
N LEU A 70 16.02 -16.27 -6.67
CA LEU A 70 16.65 -17.12 -5.67
C LEU A 70 15.77 -18.29 -5.24
N SER A 71 14.46 -18.09 -5.08
CA SER A 71 13.50 -19.04 -4.50
C SER A 71 12.45 -19.58 -5.48
N GLY A 72 12.33 -18.98 -6.67
CA GLY A 72 11.19 -19.18 -7.58
C GLY A 72 9.98 -18.33 -7.22
N PRO A 73 8.93 -18.30 -8.08
CA PRO A 73 7.71 -17.53 -7.83
C PRO A 73 6.99 -18.00 -6.56
N SER A 74 6.82 -17.09 -5.59
CA SER A 74 6.17 -17.39 -4.31
C SER A 74 5.46 -16.18 -3.73
N LEU A 75 4.19 -16.36 -3.33
CA LEU A 75 3.45 -15.37 -2.55
C LEU A 75 4.05 -15.22 -1.15
N LEU A 76 4.65 -16.30 -0.64
CA LEU A 76 5.22 -16.31 0.71
C LEU A 76 6.41 -15.34 0.84
N ASP A 77 7.24 -15.20 -0.18
CA ASP A 77 8.37 -14.27 -0.19
C ASP A 77 7.89 -12.84 0.07
N TRP A 78 6.86 -12.41 -0.64
CA TRP A 78 6.24 -11.12 -0.39
C TRP A 78 5.66 -11.03 1.02
N ARG A 79 4.95 -12.05 1.48
CA ARG A 79 4.27 -12.04 2.77
C ARG A 79 5.25 -12.01 3.94
N ILE A 80 6.40 -12.69 3.83
CA ILE A 80 7.51 -12.60 4.79
C ILE A 80 8.10 -11.19 4.78
N LEU A 81 8.38 -10.62 3.60
CA LEU A 81 8.88 -9.26 3.48
C LEU A 81 7.93 -8.24 4.12
N ARG A 82 6.62 -8.40 3.92
CA ARG A 82 5.59 -7.59 4.56
C ARG A 82 5.62 -7.72 6.10
N VAL A 83 5.67 -8.95 6.62
CA VAL A 83 5.76 -9.20 8.07
C VAL A 83 6.96 -8.47 8.67
N ILE A 84 8.12 -8.58 8.03
CA ILE A 84 9.35 -7.89 8.46
C ILE A 84 9.17 -6.37 8.39
N ALA A 85 8.69 -5.84 7.26
CA ALA A 85 8.50 -4.40 7.07
C ALA A 85 7.53 -3.81 8.10
N ASN A 86 6.40 -4.48 8.35
CA ASN A 86 5.39 -4.02 9.31
C ASN A 86 5.92 -4.02 10.74
N ALA A 87 6.65 -5.07 11.15
CA ALA A 87 7.29 -5.14 12.47
C ALA A 87 8.36 -4.05 12.64
N VAL A 88 9.16 -3.79 11.59
CA VAL A 88 10.17 -2.72 11.57
C VAL A 88 9.51 -1.35 11.65
N VAL A 89 8.43 -1.10 10.92
CA VAL A 89 7.67 0.18 11.02
C VAL A 89 7.22 0.43 12.46
N ALA A 90 6.60 -0.57 13.10
CA ALA A 90 6.17 -0.44 14.50
C ALA A 90 7.35 -0.17 15.46
N LEU A 91 8.47 -0.87 15.27
CA LEU A 91 9.69 -0.66 16.05
C LEU A 91 10.25 0.76 15.87
N MET A 92 10.29 1.26 14.62
CA MET A 92 10.77 2.62 14.33
C MET A 92 9.82 3.67 14.92
N ALA A 93 8.50 3.45 14.88
CA ALA A 93 7.51 4.31 15.53
C ALA A 93 7.75 4.38 17.05
N TRP A 94 8.00 3.24 17.71
CA TRP A 94 8.38 3.19 19.12
C TRP A 94 9.64 4.01 19.41
N ARG A 95 10.71 3.79 18.63
CA ARG A 95 11.99 4.51 18.80
C ARG A 95 11.82 6.02 18.62
N LEU A 96 11.03 6.41 17.62
CA LEU A 96 10.75 7.83 17.37
C LEU A 96 9.90 8.43 18.49
N ALA A 97 8.87 7.72 18.97
CA ALA A 97 8.03 8.16 20.08
C ALA A 97 8.84 8.36 21.37
N LEU A 98 9.79 7.45 21.68
CA LEU A 98 10.65 7.55 22.88
C LEU A 98 11.46 8.84 22.95
N ARG A 99 11.77 9.48 21.81
CA ARG A 99 12.58 10.72 21.83
C ARG A 99 11.95 11.83 22.65
N ARG A 100 10.62 11.88 22.74
CA ARG A 100 9.89 12.99 23.37
C ARG A 100 8.72 12.56 24.25
N SER A 101 8.52 11.25 24.45
CA SER A 101 7.48 10.70 25.31
C SER A 101 8.05 9.79 26.41
N THR A 102 7.16 9.26 27.23
CA THR A 102 7.51 8.28 28.26
C THR A 102 7.49 6.86 27.69
N PRO A 103 8.22 5.88 28.28
CA PRO A 103 8.20 4.50 27.80
C PRO A 103 6.79 3.89 27.61
N PRO A 104 5.81 4.09 28.53
CA PRO A 104 4.46 3.59 28.33
C PRO A 104 3.74 4.19 27.10
N LEU A 105 3.92 5.50 26.86
CA LEU A 105 3.33 6.15 25.69
C LEU A 105 4.01 5.71 24.39
N ALA A 106 5.31 5.49 24.41
CA ALA A 106 6.02 4.94 23.28
C ALA A 106 5.58 3.49 22.98
N LEU A 107 5.34 2.69 24.03
CA LEU A 107 4.80 1.33 23.88
C LEU A 107 3.38 1.34 23.29
N LEU A 108 2.53 2.28 23.73
CA LEU A 108 1.20 2.47 23.13
C LEU A 108 1.32 2.86 21.64
N ALA A 109 2.21 3.78 21.29
CA ALA A 109 2.46 4.15 19.90
C ALA A 109 2.94 2.94 19.06
N TRP A 110 3.81 2.08 19.62
CA TRP A 110 4.20 0.82 19.01
C TRP A 110 3.01 -0.11 18.76
N ALA A 111 2.17 -0.31 19.77
CA ALA A 111 1.03 -1.21 19.67
C ALA A 111 0.02 -0.76 18.61
N VAL A 112 -0.31 0.54 18.58
CA VAL A 112 -1.20 1.12 17.57
C VAL A 112 -0.60 1.03 16.17
N ALA A 113 0.69 1.36 16.01
CA ALA A 113 1.37 1.23 14.74
C ALA A 113 1.42 -0.22 14.25
N LEU A 114 1.69 -1.17 15.16
CA LEU A 114 1.67 -2.59 14.85
C LEU A 114 0.30 -3.06 14.36
N LEU A 115 -0.76 -2.71 15.08
CA LEU A 115 -2.13 -3.11 14.72
C LEU A 115 -2.58 -2.48 13.40
N ALA A 116 -2.22 -1.22 13.14
CA ALA A 116 -2.51 -0.55 11.86
C ALA A 116 -1.80 -1.23 10.68
N MET A 117 -0.59 -1.75 10.90
CA MET A 117 0.24 -2.39 9.86
C MET A 117 0.00 -3.89 9.73
N ALA A 118 -0.50 -4.57 10.76
CA ALA A 118 -0.59 -6.04 10.79
C ALA A 118 -1.68 -6.62 9.89
N TYR A 119 -2.62 -5.79 9.44
CA TYR A 119 -3.65 -6.25 8.51
C TYR A 119 -3.02 -6.65 7.17
N PRO A 120 -3.33 -7.84 6.63
CA PRO A 120 -2.76 -8.29 5.36
C PRO A 120 -3.34 -7.46 4.22
N SER A 121 -2.49 -6.62 3.65
CA SER A 121 -2.73 -5.87 2.43
C SER A 121 -1.99 -6.52 1.26
N GLY A 122 -2.34 -6.15 0.04
CA GLY A 122 -1.56 -6.52 -1.14
C GLY A 122 -0.10 -6.04 -1.05
N PRO A 123 0.78 -6.50 -1.95
CA PRO A 123 2.22 -6.20 -1.93
C PRO A 123 2.55 -4.74 -2.33
N HIS A 124 1.86 -3.81 -1.73
CA HIS A 124 2.08 -2.38 -1.94
C HIS A 124 3.44 -1.92 -1.40
N PRO A 125 4.07 -0.94 -2.03
CA PRO A 125 5.40 -0.48 -1.65
C PRO A 125 5.42 0.36 -0.37
N PHE A 126 4.28 0.81 0.18
CA PHE A 126 4.26 1.75 1.29
C PHE A 126 4.85 1.22 2.61
N PRO A 127 4.75 -0.07 3.00
CA PRO A 127 5.35 -0.53 4.25
C PRO A 127 6.87 -0.34 4.29
N LEU A 128 7.55 -0.67 3.19
CA LEU A 128 8.99 -0.45 3.06
C LEU A 128 9.34 1.03 2.97
N ALA A 129 8.59 1.81 2.17
CA ALA A 129 8.76 3.25 2.11
C ALA A 129 8.62 3.91 3.49
N LEU A 130 7.61 3.49 4.27
CA LEU A 130 7.37 4.02 5.62
C LEU A 130 8.48 3.62 6.60
N ALA A 131 8.96 2.35 6.56
CA ALA A 131 10.08 1.90 7.38
C ALA A 131 11.34 2.74 7.11
N VAL A 132 11.67 2.95 5.83
CA VAL A 132 12.80 3.76 5.39
C VAL A 132 12.62 5.23 5.81
N ALA A 133 11.41 5.78 5.66
CA ALA A 133 11.11 7.16 6.06
C ALA A 133 11.27 7.37 7.57
N LEU A 134 10.74 6.48 8.41
CA LEU A 134 10.92 6.55 9.86
C LEU A 134 12.39 6.40 10.26
N GLY A 135 13.15 5.55 9.54
CA GLY A 135 14.60 5.45 9.70
C GLY A 135 15.31 6.76 9.41
N ALA A 136 14.96 7.46 8.34
CA ALA A 136 15.51 8.77 8.01
C ALA A 136 15.20 9.81 9.09
N LEU A 137 13.95 9.84 9.61
CA LEU A 137 13.55 10.70 10.73
C LEU A 137 14.32 10.40 12.03
N LEU A 138 14.76 9.17 12.22
CA LEU A 138 15.62 8.78 13.33
C LEU A 138 17.08 9.22 13.15
N LEU A 139 17.57 9.39 11.92
CA LEU A 139 18.99 9.63 11.64
C LEU A 139 19.34 11.08 11.34
N PHE A 140 18.43 11.88 10.81
CA PHE A 140 18.77 13.16 10.15
C PHE A 140 19.49 14.19 11.05
N GLU A 141 19.26 14.17 12.35
CA GLU A 141 19.90 15.10 13.28
C GLU A 141 21.40 14.80 13.45
N ARG A 142 21.79 13.52 13.48
CA ARG A 142 23.16 13.08 13.77
C ARG A 142 23.91 12.59 12.53
N HIS A 143 23.17 12.04 11.57
CA HIS A 143 23.71 11.35 10.38
C HIS A 143 23.00 11.84 9.11
N PRO A 144 23.14 13.12 8.72
CA PRO A 144 22.40 13.70 7.61
C PRO A 144 22.66 13.00 6.26
N VAL A 145 23.87 12.49 6.02
CA VAL A 145 24.19 11.72 4.81
C VAL A 145 23.33 10.44 4.73
N TRP A 146 23.29 9.67 5.81
CA TRP A 146 22.46 8.45 5.84
C TRP A 146 20.97 8.74 5.77
N ALA A 147 20.51 9.84 6.37
CA ALA A 147 19.14 10.28 6.20
C ALA A 147 18.84 10.61 4.72
N GLY A 148 19.76 11.27 4.04
CA GLY A 148 19.65 11.54 2.60
C GLY A 148 19.62 10.26 1.77
N VAL A 149 20.48 9.28 2.06
CA VAL A 149 20.44 7.96 1.41
C VAL A 149 19.07 7.32 1.59
N LEU A 150 18.49 7.36 2.79
CA LEU A 150 17.17 6.81 3.05
C LEU A 150 16.04 7.61 2.36
N VAL A 151 16.15 8.93 2.23
CA VAL A 151 15.19 9.73 1.44
C VAL A 151 15.23 9.32 -0.04
N GLY A 152 16.42 9.20 -0.63
CA GLY A 152 16.59 8.73 -2.01
C GLY A 152 16.10 7.30 -2.21
N ALA A 153 16.37 6.40 -1.26
CA ALA A 153 15.85 5.04 -1.27
C ALA A 153 14.32 5.02 -1.17
N CYS A 154 13.72 5.84 -0.28
CA CYS A 154 12.26 5.96 -0.15
C CYS A 154 11.59 6.30 -1.50
N ALA A 155 12.23 7.14 -2.31
CA ALA A 155 11.72 7.50 -3.64
C ALA A 155 11.57 6.28 -4.56
N ALA A 156 12.43 5.26 -4.44
CA ALA A 156 12.33 4.06 -5.25
C ALA A 156 11.09 3.20 -4.92
N TRP A 157 10.46 3.42 -3.78
CA TRP A 157 9.19 2.77 -3.39
C TRP A 157 8.00 3.71 -3.50
N ARG A 158 8.13 4.98 -3.04
CA ARG A 158 7.04 5.97 -3.05
C ARG A 158 7.63 7.38 -3.19
N LEU A 159 7.43 7.99 -4.36
CA LEU A 159 7.95 9.33 -4.68
C LEU A 159 7.37 10.40 -3.75
N GLU A 160 6.06 10.35 -3.49
CA GLU A 160 5.37 11.31 -2.64
C GLU A 160 5.83 11.21 -1.18
N PHE A 161 6.10 10.00 -0.66
CA PHE A 161 6.66 9.82 0.69
C PHE A 161 8.04 10.47 0.80
N ALA A 162 8.90 10.22 -0.19
CA ALA A 162 10.23 10.81 -0.24
C ALA A 162 10.18 12.35 -0.34
N GLY A 163 9.24 12.88 -1.12
CA GLY A 163 9.01 14.33 -1.25
C GLY A 163 8.64 14.97 0.08
N TYR A 164 7.65 14.45 0.79
CA TYR A 164 7.24 14.98 2.10
C TYR A 164 8.31 14.78 3.17
N LEU A 165 8.98 13.63 3.16
CA LEU A 165 10.08 13.33 4.07
C LEU A 165 11.27 14.30 3.88
N GLY A 166 11.71 14.46 2.64
CA GLY A 166 12.80 15.36 2.26
C GLY A 166 12.46 16.82 2.64
N LEU A 167 11.26 17.28 2.27
CA LEU A 167 10.79 18.62 2.64
C LEU A 167 10.80 18.81 4.16
N GLY A 168 10.26 17.86 4.92
CA GLY A 168 10.21 17.93 6.38
C GLY A 168 11.59 18.00 7.01
N ILE A 169 12.53 17.16 6.56
CA ILE A 169 13.91 17.15 7.05
C ILE A 169 14.63 18.47 6.71
N LEU A 170 14.49 18.94 5.46
CA LEU A 170 15.13 20.19 5.03
C LEU A 170 14.61 21.41 5.78
N LEU A 171 13.29 21.50 6.00
CA LEU A 171 12.68 22.56 6.80
C LEU A 171 13.17 22.51 8.26
N ALA A 172 13.20 21.33 8.86
CA ALA A 172 13.72 21.16 10.20
C ALA A 172 15.18 21.61 10.31
N LEU A 173 16.04 21.18 9.38
CA LEU A 173 17.44 21.62 9.33
C LEU A 173 17.58 23.14 9.11
N ALA A 174 16.73 23.73 8.26
CA ALA A 174 16.77 25.16 7.98
C ALA A 174 16.44 26.04 9.22
N ILE A 175 15.56 25.57 10.08
CA ILE A 175 15.19 26.28 11.33
C ILE A 175 16.04 25.86 12.54
N SER A 176 16.94 24.89 12.39
CA SER A 176 17.86 24.47 13.47
C SER A 176 18.66 25.65 13.99
N PRO A 177 18.84 25.80 15.31
CA PRO A 177 19.66 26.87 15.91
C PRO A 177 21.16 26.70 15.59
N GLU A 178 21.58 25.46 15.31
CA GLU A 178 22.98 25.13 15.05
C GLU A 178 23.36 25.46 13.60
N ALA A 179 24.22 26.48 13.41
CA ALA A 179 24.71 26.87 12.08
C ALA A 179 25.41 25.72 11.31
N THR A 180 26.10 24.84 12.05
CA THR A 180 26.77 23.65 11.47
C THR A 180 25.76 22.65 10.91
N SER A 181 24.66 22.39 11.63
CA SER A 181 23.56 21.52 11.15
C SER A 181 22.93 22.08 9.89
N ARG A 182 22.72 23.40 9.79
CA ARG A 182 22.22 24.04 8.55
C ARG A 182 23.20 23.94 7.41
N ARG A 183 24.45 24.37 7.61
CA ARG A 183 25.45 24.48 6.53
C ARG A 183 25.92 23.14 5.96
N ARG A 184 26.05 22.12 6.81
CA ARG A 184 26.49 20.77 6.38
C ARG A 184 25.35 19.80 6.19
N GLY A 185 24.29 19.87 7.01
CA GLY A 185 23.17 18.93 6.97
C GLY A 185 22.36 19.03 5.70
N ILE A 186 21.98 20.25 5.29
CA ILE A 186 21.15 20.47 4.08
C ILE A 186 21.84 19.91 2.82
N PRO A 187 23.07 20.32 2.45
CA PRO A 187 23.72 19.79 1.24
C PRO A 187 24.00 18.28 1.35
N SER A 188 24.29 17.76 2.54
CA SER A 188 24.49 16.32 2.73
C SER A 188 23.21 15.52 2.46
N VAL A 189 22.06 15.97 2.98
CA VAL A 189 20.77 15.32 2.73
C VAL A 189 20.42 15.40 1.25
N LEU A 190 20.48 16.58 0.64
CA LEU A 190 20.16 16.77 -0.77
C LEU A 190 21.08 15.95 -1.69
N GLY A 191 22.39 16.06 -1.51
CA GLY A 191 23.36 15.34 -2.35
C GLY A 191 23.21 13.83 -2.23
N ALA A 192 23.09 13.30 -1.02
CA ALA A 192 22.90 11.87 -0.81
C ALA A 192 21.54 11.38 -1.34
N SER A 193 20.46 12.16 -1.18
CA SER A 193 19.14 11.80 -1.72
C SER A 193 19.15 11.71 -3.23
N VAL A 194 19.68 12.73 -3.90
CA VAL A 194 19.78 12.77 -5.37
C VAL A 194 20.65 11.64 -5.88
N LEU A 195 21.84 11.46 -5.29
CA LEU A 195 22.75 10.39 -5.71
C LEU A 195 22.11 9.01 -5.58
N THR A 196 21.47 8.72 -4.45
CA THR A 196 20.80 7.43 -4.23
C THR A 196 19.63 7.24 -5.20
N ALA A 197 18.80 8.27 -5.41
CA ALA A 197 17.72 8.20 -6.38
C ALA A 197 18.27 7.95 -7.81
N LEU A 198 19.32 8.62 -8.23
CA LEU A 198 19.95 8.39 -9.53
C LEU A 198 20.47 6.95 -9.68
N ILE A 199 21.17 6.43 -8.67
CA ILE A 199 21.66 5.04 -8.67
C ILE A 199 20.51 4.03 -8.84
N LEU A 200 19.37 4.27 -8.21
CA LEU A 200 18.23 3.35 -8.25
C LEU A 200 17.36 3.49 -9.51
N TYR A 201 17.28 4.70 -10.08
CA TYR A 201 16.39 4.97 -11.21
C TYR A 201 17.08 4.86 -12.57
N LEU A 202 18.34 5.33 -12.72
CA LEU A 202 19.01 5.35 -14.03
C LEU A 202 19.10 3.99 -14.71
N PRO A 203 19.40 2.87 -14.00
CA PRO A 203 19.44 1.55 -14.62
C PRO A 203 18.10 1.09 -15.21
N VAL A 204 17.00 1.68 -14.80
CA VAL A 204 15.65 1.33 -15.25
C VAL A 204 15.13 2.36 -16.28
N VAL A 205 15.22 3.64 -15.94
CA VAL A 205 14.63 4.73 -16.74
C VAL A 205 15.36 4.94 -18.07
N VAL A 206 16.71 4.80 -18.08
CA VAL A 206 17.48 5.01 -19.31
C VAL A 206 17.16 3.95 -20.37
N PRO A 207 17.23 2.64 -20.08
CA PRO A 207 16.89 1.63 -21.08
C PRO A 207 15.39 1.53 -21.38
N ALA A 208 14.52 1.96 -20.47
CA ALA A 208 13.07 2.02 -20.72
C ALA A 208 12.65 3.24 -21.58
N GLY A 209 13.51 4.23 -21.68
CA GLY A 209 13.23 5.52 -22.33
C GLY A 209 12.72 6.57 -21.34
N ILE A 210 13.41 7.71 -21.30
CA ILE A 210 13.09 8.81 -20.37
C ILE A 210 11.66 9.33 -20.58
N GLY A 211 11.21 9.45 -21.85
CA GLY A 211 9.86 9.91 -22.19
C GLY A 211 8.77 8.98 -21.66
N ASN A 212 8.90 7.67 -21.89
CA ASN A 212 7.94 6.66 -21.39
C ASN A 212 7.91 6.64 -19.86
N SER A 213 9.08 6.70 -19.24
CA SER A 213 9.19 6.70 -17.78
C SER A 213 8.58 7.96 -17.17
N TRP A 214 8.81 9.15 -17.77
CA TRP A 214 8.18 10.40 -17.34
C TRP A 214 6.66 10.34 -17.46
N GLU A 215 6.16 9.85 -18.60
CA GLU A 215 4.74 9.68 -18.85
C GLU A 215 4.06 8.87 -17.76
N LEU A 216 4.62 7.71 -17.41
CA LEU A 216 3.99 6.75 -16.50
C LEU A 216 4.28 7.02 -15.02
N LEU A 217 5.47 7.55 -14.68
CA LEU A 217 5.83 7.83 -13.28
C LEU A 217 5.34 9.19 -12.78
N VAL A 218 5.17 10.15 -13.69
CA VAL A 218 4.88 11.54 -13.29
C VAL A 218 3.59 12.05 -13.90
N ARG A 219 3.48 12.06 -15.25
CA ARG A 219 2.30 12.66 -15.90
C ARG A 219 1.02 11.91 -15.57
N TYR A 220 0.98 10.60 -15.79
CA TYR A 220 -0.22 9.80 -15.53
C TYR A 220 -0.71 9.90 -14.07
N PRO A 221 0.13 9.74 -13.03
CA PRO A 221 -0.31 9.91 -11.64
C PRO A 221 -0.84 11.31 -11.31
N LEU A 222 -0.32 12.36 -11.96
CA LEU A 222 -0.72 13.74 -11.69
C LEU A 222 -1.97 14.18 -12.45
N THR A 223 -2.24 13.59 -13.62
CA THR A 223 -3.31 14.07 -14.52
C THR A 223 -4.52 13.15 -14.63
N GLU A 224 -4.32 11.83 -14.56
CA GLU A 224 -5.36 10.86 -14.90
C GLU A 224 -5.74 9.96 -13.71
N PHE A 225 -4.75 9.63 -12.86
CA PHE A 225 -4.96 8.69 -11.75
C PHE A 225 -6.09 9.14 -10.81
N GLY A 226 -6.15 10.44 -10.47
CA GLY A 226 -7.14 10.97 -9.55
C GLY A 226 -8.60 10.77 -10.03
N ASP A 227 -8.83 10.87 -11.33
CA ASP A 227 -10.16 10.72 -11.95
C ASP A 227 -10.73 9.30 -11.79
N TYR A 228 -9.86 8.30 -11.71
CA TYR A 228 -10.22 6.88 -11.69
C TYR A 228 -9.91 6.16 -10.37
N GLN A 229 -9.06 6.74 -9.53
CA GLN A 229 -8.62 6.12 -8.27
C GLN A 229 -8.94 6.96 -7.04
N GLY A 230 -9.19 8.27 -7.20
CA GLY A 230 -9.58 9.14 -6.10
C GLY A 230 -10.96 8.76 -5.55
N LEU A 231 -11.11 8.83 -4.23
CA LEU A 231 -12.39 8.62 -3.55
C LEU A 231 -12.76 9.87 -2.73
N PRO A 232 -14.06 10.21 -2.58
CA PRO A 232 -14.49 11.29 -1.70
C PRO A 232 -14.17 10.92 -0.24
N PHE A 233 -13.84 11.93 0.56
CA PHE A 233 -13.62 11.73 1.99
C PHE A 233 -14.93 11.32 2.70
N PRO A 234 -14.93 10.30 3.58
CA PRO A 234 -16.14 9.76 4.18
C PRO A 234 -16.66 10.65 5.31
N LEU A 235 -17.37 11.73 4.97
CA LEU A 235 -17.97 12.65 5.93
C LEU A 235 -19.30 12.14 6.50
N ALA A 236 -20.05 11.37 5.72
CA ALA A 236 -21.34 10.80 6.11
C ALA A 236 -21.32 9.27 5.96
N TYR A 237 -21.98 8.59 6.88
CA TYR A 237 -22.20 7.14 6.79
C TYR A 237 -23.54 6.87 6.11
N ASP A 238 -23.52 6.08 5.05
CA ASP A 238 -24.69 5.67 4.25
C ASP A 238 -24.94 4.15 4.28
N GLY A 239 -24.19 3.43 5.11
CA GLY A 239 -24.33 1.97 5.29
C GLY A 239 -25.51 1.56 6.19
N PRO A 240 -25.73 0.24 6.35
CA PRO A 240 -26.81 -0.28 7.18
C PRO A 240 -26.58 0.03 8.66
N LEU A 241 -27.62 0.45 9.36
CA LEU A 241 -27.63 0.65 10.82
C LEU A 241 -28.72 -0.21 11.44
N ASN A 242 -28.33 -1.16 12.29
CA ASN A 242 -29.28 -1.88 13.13
C ASN A 242 -29.40 -1.18 14.48
N THR A 243 -30.49 -0.45 14.69
CA THR A 243 -30.78 0.27 15.94
C THR A 243 -31.83 -0.41 16.80
N SER A 244 -32.25 -1.63 16.47
CA SER A 244 -33.30 -2.37 17.17
C SER A 244 -32.90 -2.76 18.62
N SER A 245 -31.62 -2.97 18.85
CA SER A 245 -31.06 -3.27 20.18
C SER A 245 -29.58 -2.92 20.23
N LEU A 246 -29.02 -2.76 21.43
CA LEU A 246 -27.57 -2.58 21.62
C LEU A 246 -26.77 -3.76 21.06
N GLY A 247 -27.27 -4.99 21.26
CA GLY A 247 -26.65 -6.20 20.71
C GLY A 247 -26.62 -6.19 19.18
N GLY A 248 -27.75 -5.89 18.53
CA GLY A 248 -27.85 -5.77 17.07
C GLY A 248 -26.99 -4.63 16.51
N PHE A 249 -26.91 -3.50 17.21
CA PHE A 249 -26.02 -2.42 16.82
C PHE A 249 -24.55 -2.84 16.85
N LEU A 250 -24.11 -3.49 17.94
CA LEU A 250 -22.73 -3.92 18.10
C LEU A 250 -22.35 -5.05 17.14
N SER A 251 -23.29 -5.97 16.80
CA SER A 251 -23.01 -7.06 15.87
C SER A 251 -23.03 -6.64 14.40
N ASP A 252 -23.96 -5.77 14.03
CA ASP A 252 -24.30 -5.56 12.61
C ASP A 252 -23.86 -4.19 12.09
N SER A 253 -23.71 -3.20 12.97
CA SER A 253 -23.45 -1.81 12.56
C SER A 253 -22.13 -1.27 13.05
N ALA A 254 -21.66 -1.63 14.24
CA ALA A 254 -20.46 -1.03 14.84
C ALA A 254 -19.21 -1.29 14.02
N GLU A 255 -19.06 -2.50 13.48
CA GLU A 255 -17.92 -2.88 12.63
C GLU A 255 -17.84 -1.99 11.37
N ASN A 256 -18.96 -1.81 10.67
CA ASN A 256 -19.02 -1.00 9.46
C ASN A 256 -18.77 0.49 9.77
N LEU A 257 -19.31 1.00 10.87
CA LEU A 257 -19.06 2.37 11.32
C LEU A 257 -17.59 2.61 11.70
N LEU A 258 -16.98 1.64 12.40
CA LEU A 258 -15.57 1.71 12.77
C LEU A 258 -14.68 1.79 11.51
N ALA A 259 -14.91 0.90 10.55
CA ALA A 259 -14.13 0.89 9.31
C ALA A 259 -14.36 2.17 8.48
N TRP A 260 -15.60 2.64 8.38
CA TRP A 260 -15.95 3.81 7.62
C TRP A 260 -15.33 5.11 8.16
N TRP A 261 -15.34 5.28 9.48
CA TRP A 261 -14.87 6.52 10.10
C TRP A 261 -13.41 6.53 10.51
N LEU A 262 -12.69 5.43 10.35
CA LEU A 262 -11.27 5.38 10.70
C LEU A 262 -10.43 6.49 10.02
N PRO A 263 -10.60 6.80 8.72
CA PRO A 263 -9.90 7.91 8.08
C PRO A 263 -10.17 9.27 8.75
N LEU A 264 -11.43 9.55 9.08
CA LEU A 264 -11.83 10.80 9.74
C LEU A 264 -11.20 10.92 11.13
N VAL A 265 -11.30 9.86 11.93
CA VAL A 265 -10.75 9.82 13.29
C VAL A 265 -9.22 9.94 13.27
N ALA A 266 -8.55 9.34 12.29
CA ALA A 266 -7.10 9.48 12.12
C ALA A 266 -6.70 10.93 11.80
N VAL A 267 -7.44 11.61 10.92
CA VAL A 267 -7.20 13.03 10.60
C VAL A 267 -7.47 13.93 11.80
N VAL A 268 -8.57 13.73 12.53
CA VAL A 268 -8.91 14.50 13.74
C VAL A 268 -7.86 14.29 14.83
N GLY A 269 -7.43 13.05 15.04
CA GLY A 269 -6.36 12.73 16.01
C GLY A 269 -5.04 13.38 15.67
N PHE A 270 -4.65 13.35 14.39
CA PHE A 270 -3.49 14.05 13.89
C PHE A 270 -3.59 15.56 14.12
N ALA A 271 -4.72 16.19 13.75
CA ALA A 271 -4.94 17.62 13.93
C ALA A 271 -4.84 18.01 15.41
N GLY A 272 -5.44 17.21 16.32
CA GLY A 272 -5.34 17.40 17.75
C GLY A 272 -3.90 17.31 18.27
N ALA A 273 -3.16 16.28 17.85
CA ALA A 273 -1.76 16.10 18.21
C ALA A 273 -0.88 17.26 17.69
N ALA A 274 -1.08 17.66 16.42
CA ALA A 274 -0.35 18.78 15.82
C ALA A 274 -0.63 20.09 16.54
N ALA A 275 -1.91 20.41 16.84
CA ALA A 275 -2.29 21.61 17.58
C ALA A 275 -1.64 21.64 18.98
N ALA A 276 -1.68 20.52 19.73
CA ALA A 276 -1.06 20.39 21.02
C ALA A 276 0.47 20.61 20.97
N LEU A 277 1.14 20.00 19.99
CA LEU A 277 2.59 20.13 19.81
C LEU A 277 2.99 21.55 19.42
N LEU A 278 2.29 22.17 18.45
CA LEU A 278 2.57 23.55 18.04
C LEU A 278 2.32 24.55 19.17
N ALA A 279 1.30 24.33 20.00
CA ALA A 279 1.05 25.16 21.19
C ALA A 279 2.15 25.04 22.25
N THR A 280 2.90 23.93 22.28
CA THR A 280 4.03 23.72 23.20
C THR A 280 5.39 24.01 22.58
N PHE A 281 5.43 24.32 21.28
CA PHE A 281 6.67 24.51 20.52
C PHE A 281 7.54 25.63 21.10
N ARG A 282 8.78 25.30 21.44
CA ARG A 282 9.78 26.24 21.98
C ARG A 282 11.06 26.13 21.14
N ARG A 283 11.35 27.18 20.38
CA ARG A 283 12.70 27.31 19.79
C ARG A 283 13.73 27.54 20.92
N PRO A 284 14.92 26.94 20.79
CA PRO A 284 15.52 26.19 19.70
C PRO A 284 15.40 24.66 19.83
N THR A 285 14.81 24.11 20.88
CA THR A 285 14.91 22.68 21.23
C THR A 285 13.96 21.74 20.46
N ASP A 286 12.92 22.28 19.85
CA ASP A 286 11.85 21.47 19.24
C ASP A 286 11.86 21.45 17.71
N TRP A 287 12.92 21.99 17.09
CA TRP A 287 13.02 22.14 15.64
C TRP A 287 12.87 20.79 14.87
N SER A 288 13.35 19.70 15.43
CA SER A 288 13.29 18.38 14.80
C SER A 288 11.87 17.80 14.71
N VAL A 289 10.92 18.30 15.54
CA VAL A 289 9.50 17.91 15.47
C VAL A 289 8.90 18.26 14.09
N ILE A 290 9.38 19.35 13.48
CA ILE A 290 8.88 19.81 12.18
C ILE A 290 9.05 18.75 11.09
N ALA A 291 10.16 17.99 11.10
CA ALA A 291 10.36 16.92 10.12
C ALA A 291 9.24 15.87 10.19
N THR A 292 8.89 15.42 11.40
CA THR A 292 7.83 14.44 11.61
C THR A 292 6.44 15.04 11.33
N LEU A 293 6.20 16.30 11.72
CA LEU A 293 4.94 17.00 11.43
C LEU A 293 4.69 17.12 9.93
N VAL A 294 5.67 17.61 9.16
CA VAL A 294 5.54 17.77 7.71
C VAL A 294 5.36 16.41 7.02
N PHE A 295 6.12 15.41 7.44
CA PHE A 295 5.93 14.06 6.90
C PHE A 295 4.52 13.52 7.21
N THR A 296 4.01 13.75 8.42
CA THR A 296 2.64 13.32 8.79
C THR A 296 1.56 14.09 8.02
N VAL A 297 1.77 15.38 7.71
CA VAL A 297 0.90 16.12 6.76
C VAL A 297 0.90 15.43 5.39
N GLY A 298 2.05 14.98 4.92
CA GLY A 298 2.14 14.19 3.70
C GLY A 298 1.34 12.89 3.77
N MET A 299 1.35 12.20 4.91
CA MET A 299 0.55 10.98 5.11
C MET A 299 -0.97 11.29 5.17
N ALA A 300 -1.35 12.44 5.71
CA ALA A 300 -2.74 12.91 5.65
C ALA A 300 -3.15 13.21 4.19
N HIS A 301 -2.31 13.87 3.40
CA HIS A 301 -2.57 14.08 1.98
C HIS A 301 -2.69 12.76 1.21
N TYR A 302 -1.80 11.80 1.47
CA TYR A 302 -1.88 10.46 0.88
C TYR A 302 -3.22 9.77 1.16
N LEU A 303 -3.71 9.88 2.40
CA LEU A 303 -5.04 9.39 2.78
C LEU A 303 -6.16 10.13 2.06
N LEU A 304 -6.07 11.47 1.93
CA LEU A 304 -7.14 12.28 1.31
C LEU A 304 -7.35 11.99 -0.17
N VAL A 305 -6.34 11.47 -0.87
CA VAL A 305 -6.47 11.06 -2.28
C VAL A 305 -7.38 9.83 -2.41
N ARG A 306 -7.25 8.86 -1.51
CA ARG A 306 -8.10 7.66 -1.46
C ARG A 306 -8.32 7.24 0.01
N PRO A 307 -9.39 7.72 0.64
CA PRO A 307 -9.66 7.48 2.05
C PRO A 307 -10.23 6.08 2.28
N ASP A 308 -9.38 5.09 2.22
CA ASP A 308 -9.66 3.71 2.60
C ASP A 308 -8.76 3.27 3.76
N ILE A 309 -9.04 2.09 4.28
CA ILE A 309 -8.32 1.47 5.40
C ILE A 309 -6.82 1.38 5.12
N PHE A 310 -6.48 1.01 3.91
CA PHE A 310 -5.12 0.81 3.46
C PHE A 310 -4.31 2.12 3.47
N HIS A 311 -4.88 3.19 2.91
CA HIS A 311 -4.25 4.51 2.86
C HIS A 311 -4.25 5.22 4.23
N THR A 312 -5.08 4.76 5.17
CA THR A 312 -5.13 5.30 6.54
C THR A 312 -3.93 4.86 7.39
N ALA A 313 -3.35 3.67 7.13
CA ALA A 313 -2.31 3.10 7.99
C ALA A 313 -1.07 4.00 8.16
N PRO A 314 -0.47 4.63 7.14
CA PRO A 314 0.67 5.53 7.32
C PRO A 314 0.39 6.73 8.22
N LEU A 315 -0.82 7.31 8.11
CA LEU A 315 -1.24 8.41 8.99
C LEU A 315 -1.42 7.94 10.44
N VAL A 316 -2.01 6.76 10.66
CA VAL A 316 -2.15 6.18 12.00
C VAL A 316 -0.79 5.95 12.64
N VAL A 317 0.19 5.41 11.91
CA VAL A 317 1.55 5.16 12.40
C VAL A 317 2.24 6.47 12.82
N THR A 318 2.28 7.46 11.94
CA THR A 318 2.95 8.73 12.22
C THR A 318 2.16 9.58 13.22
N GLY A 319 0.83 9.53 13.16
CA GLY A 319 -0.08 10.14 14.11
C GLY A 319 0.06 9.56 15.53
N ALA A 320 0.33 8.25 15.67
CA ALA A 320 0.59 7.63 16.97
C ALA A 320 1.86 8.18 17.63
N VAL A 321 2.91 8.42 16.86
CA VAL A 321 4.14 9.06 17.36
C VAL A 321 3.85 10.48 17.85
N LEU A 322 3.18 11.29 17.03
CA LEU A 322 2.85 12.68 17.39
C LEU A 322 1.89 12.73 18.58
N SER A 323 0.93 11.81 18.67
CA SER A 323 0.00 11.70 19.80
C SER A 323 0.72 11.37 21.11
N ALA A 324 1.68 10.43 21.08
CA ALA A 324 2.51 10.13 22.24
C ALA A 324 3.30 11.37 22.72
N TRP A 325 3.82 12.16 21.79
CA TRP A 325 4.51 13.42 22.10
C TRP A 325 3.56 14.49 22.65
N ALA A 326 2.36 14.62 22.07
CA ALA A 326 1.35 15.59 22.53
C ALA A 326 0.87 15.28 23.95
N ILE A 327 0.55 14.02 24.24
CA ILE A 327 0.13 13.57 25.58
C ILE A 327 1.26 13.77 26.60
N ALA A 328 2.51 13.49 26.23
CA ALA A 328 3.65 13.72 27.08
C ALA A 328 3.89 15.22 27.35
N SER A 329 3.64 16.09 26.37
CA SER A 329 3.75 17.55 26.56
C SER A 329 2.68 18.10 27.49
N TRP A 330 1.45 17.58 27.42
CA TRP A 330 0.37 17.93 28.34
C TRP A 330 0.72 17.55 29.79
N ARG A 331 1.23 16.36 30.03
CA ARG A 331 1.62 15.89 31.37
C ARG A 331 2.75 16.70 32.01
N ARG A 332 3.63 17.31 31.23
CA ARG A 332 4.75 18.11 31.72
C ARG A 332 4.36 19.45 32.36
N GLY A 333 3.12 19.87 32.22
CA GLY A 333 2.43 20.86 33.09
C GLY A 333 2.95 22.30 33.11
N ARG A 334 3.99 22.67 32.38
CA ARG A 334 4.59 24.03 32.38
C ARG A 334 4.05 24.89 31.23
N ILE A 335 2.72 25.01 31.12
CA ILE A 335 2.09 25.72 30.01
C ILE A 335 1.32 26.92 30.55
N GLU A 336 1.76 28.12 30.25
CA GLU A 336 1.09 29.39 30.48
C GLU A 336 0.91 30.09 29.11
N PRO A 337 -0.20 30.74 28.79
CA PRO A 337 -1.39 31.07 29.59
C PRO A 337 -2.48 29.96 29.56
N ALA A 338 -3.58 30.15 30.29
CA ALA A 338 -4.67 29.17 30.46
C ALA A 338 -5.26 28.65 29.14
N ALA A 339 -5.42 29.50 28.12
CA ALA A 339 -5.88 29.12 26.79
C ALA A 339 -4.98 28.05 26.14
N ARG A 340 -3.67 28.12 26.37
CA ARG A 340 -2.70 27.14 25.86
C ARG A 340 -2.86 25.77 26.54
N LYS A 341 -3.18 25.76 27.85
CA LYS A 341 -3.49 24.52 28.58
C LYS A 341 -4.72 23.82 27.99
N VAL A 342 -5.75 24.58 27.62
CA VAL A 342 -6.97 24.05 27.00
C VAL A 342 -6.66 23.42 25.63
N ILE A 343 -5.91 24.12 24.77
CA ILE A 343 -5.54 23.60 23.43
C ILE A 343 -4.74 22.31 23.56
N VAL A 344 -3.74 22.28 24.44
CA VAL A 344 -2.89 21.10 24.63
C VAL A 344 -3.68 19.94 25.24
N GLY A 345 -4.55 20.21 26.22
CA GLY A 345 -5.41 19.21 26.85
C GLY A 345 -6.42 18.62 25.87
N ALA A 346 -7.14 19.47 25.15
CA ALA A 346 -8.11 19.04 24.12
C ALA A 346 -7.42 18.27 22.98
N GLY A 347 -6.29 18.78 22.48
CA GLY A 347 -5.52 18.08 21.44
C GLY A 347 -4.98 16.73 21.91
N ALA A 348 -4.48 16.63 23.14
CA ALA A 348 -4.01 15.36 23.70
C ALA A 348 -5.16 14.36 23.93
N LEU A 349 -6.36 14.85 24.30
CA LEU A 349 -7.56 14.01 24.44
C LEU A 349 -8.00 13.44 23.09
N LEU A 350 -8.10 14.29 22.06
CA LEU A 350 -8.43 13.86 20.70
C LEU A 350 -7.41 12.85 20.16
N ALA A 351 -6.13 13.12 20.36
CA ALA A 351 -5.05 12.21 20.00
C ALA A 351 -5.18 10.85 20.71
N GLY A 352 -5.46 10.86 22.02
CA GLY A 352 -5.65 9.64 22.80
C GLY A 352 -6.89 8.83 22.38
N ALA A 353 -8.01 9.50 22.13
CA ALA A 353 -9.22 8.85 21.62
C ALA A 353 -8.99 8.22 20.25
N SER A 354 -8.27 8.90 19.35
CA SER A 354 -7.92 8.36 18.03
C SER A 354 -7.01 7.14 18.11
N LEU A 355 -6.05 7.13 19.04
CA LEU A 355 -5.21 5.95 19.28
C LEU A 355 -6.03 4.75 19.77
N ALA A 356 -6.96 4.98 20.71
CA ALA A 356 -7.85 3.94 21.20
C ALA A 356 -8.73 3.36 20.10
N TYR A 357 -9.32 4.24 19.28
CA TYR A 357 -10.14 3.84 18.13
C TYR A 357 -9.34 3.00 17.12
N ALA A 358 -8.16 3.48 16.70
CA ALA A 358 -7.30 2.76 15.76
C ALA A 358 -6.84 1.39 16.31
N ALA A 359 -6.60 1.28 17.62
CA ALA A 359 -6.25 0.01 18.24
C ALA A 359 -7.43 -0.99 18.23
N VAL A 360 -8.63 -0.53 18.55
CA VAL A 360 -9.86 -1.38 18.53
C VAL A 360 -10.11 -1.87 17.10
N GLU A 361 -10.08 -0.98 16.13
CA GLU A 361 -10.26 -1.31 14.71
C GLU A 361 -9.21 -2.32 14.22
N GLY A 362 -7.95 -2.13 14.56
CA GLY A 362 -6.88 -3.06 14.20
C GLY A 362 -7.05 -4.44 14.82
N LEU A 363 -7.47 -4.53 16.07
CA LEU A 363 -7.74 -5.80 16.76
C LEU A 363 -8.95 -6.52 16.14
N ASP A 364 -10.01 -5.80 15.83
CA ASP A 364 -11.22 -6.37 15.24
C ASP A 364 -10.93 -6.99 13.86
N ARG A 365 -10.22 -6.29 13.00
CA ARG A 365 -9.79 -6.82 11.69
C ARG A 365 -8.95 -8.09 11.80
N GLN A 366 -8.01 -8.14 12.73
CA GLN A 366 -7.23 -9.35 12.97
C GLN A 366 -8.11 -10.51 13.40
N TRP A 367 -9.02 -10.25 14.32
CA TRP A 367 -9.96 -11.25 14.83
C TRP A 367 -10.89 -11.79 13.75
N LEU A 368 -11.49 -10.91 12.94
CA LEU A 368 -12.35 -11.29 11.81
C LEU A 368 -11.63 -12.21 10.83
N LEU A 369 -10.40 -11.84 10.45
CA LEU A 369 -9.62 -12.62 9.49
C LEU A 369 -9.23 -14.00 10.06
N LEU A 370 -8.91 -14.08 11.35
CA LEU A 370 -8.51 -15.34 11.98
C LEU A 370 -9.67 -16.33 12.12
N ARG A 371 -10.86 -15.85 12.46
CA ARG A 371 -12.05 -16.70 12.64
C ARG A 371 -12.76 -17.05 11.33
N ALA A 372 -12.48 -16.34 10.23
CA ALA A 372 -13.12 -16.61 8.95
C ALA A 372 -12.79 -18.03 8.46
N PRO A 373 -13.78 -18.76 7.91
CA PRO A 373 -13.54 -20.05 7.28
C PRO A 373 -12.51 -19.90 6.15
N ALA A 374 -11.59 -20.87 6.02
CA ALA A 374 -10.54 -20.79 5.03
C ALA A 374 -10.20 -22.15 4.42
N ALA A 375 -10.14 -22.21 3.08
CA ALA A 375 -9.65 -23.31 2.30
C ALA A 375 -8.26 -23.01 1.73
N LYS A 376 -7.47 -24.05 1.45
CA LYS A 376 -6.15 -23.91 0.80
C LYS A 376 -6.34 -23.44 -0.65
N VAL A 377 -5.42 -22.60 -1.12
CA VAL A 377 -5.29 -22.26 -2.54
C VAL A 377 -4.33 -23.27 -3.16
N GLU A 378 -4.84 -24.08 -4.06
CA GLU A 378 -4.09 -25.18 -4.68
C GLU A 378 -3.36 -24.68 -5.94
N ALA A 379 -2.28 -23.94 -5.73
CA ALA A 379 -1.37 -23.49 -6.77
C ALA A 379 0.05 -23.41 -6.19
N PRO A 380 1.11 -23.88 -6.89
CA PRO A 380 2.47 -23.92 -6.33
C PRO A 380 2.96 -22.58 -5.79
N PRO A 381 2.78 -21.42 -6.48
CA PRO A 381 3.19 -20.14 -5.95
C PRO A 381 2.43 -19.67 -4.68
N ALA A 382 1.28 -20.27 -4.39
CA ALA A 382 0.45 -19.97 -3.22
C ALA A 382 0.52 -21.03 -2.12
N ASP A 383 1.58 -21.85 -2.09
CA ASP A 383 1.68 -22.91 -1.09
C ASP A 383 1.55 -22.39 0.34
N GLY A 384 0.72 -23.09 1.15
CA GLY A 384 0.37 -22.71 2.51
C GLY A 384 -0.69 -21.60 2.63
N VAL A 385 -1.00 -20.87 1.56
CA VAL A 385 -1.99 -19.79 1.57
C VAL A 385 -3.41 -20.35 1.66
N ARG A 386 -4.22 -19.72 2.52
CA ARG A 386 -5.63 -20.05 2.74
C ARG A 386 -6.50 -18.81 2.59
N ALA A 387 -7.59 -18.94 1.87
CA ALA A 387 -8.56 -17.86 1.68
C ALA A 387 -9.99 -18.37 1.87
N GLU A 388 -10.97 -17.48 1.84
CA GLU A 388 -12.37 -17.85 1.90
C GLU A 388 -12.68 -18.97 0.88
N PRO A 389 -13.40 -20.04 1.29
CA PRO A 389 -13.64 -21.20 0.43
C PRO A 389 -14.30 -20.87 -0.92
N ARG A 390 -15.17 -19.85 -0.94
CA ARG A 390 -15.82 -19.36 -2.16
C ARG A 390 -14.86 -18.72 -3.16
N LEU A 391 -13.71 -18.23 -2.70
CA LEU A 391 -12.67 -17.65 -3.53
C LEU A 391 -11.56 -18.67 -3.83
N ALA A 392 -11.09 -19.39 -2.81
CA ALA A 392 -9.93 -20.29 -2.92
C ALA A 392 -10.16 -21.47 -3.86
N ARG A 393 -11.31 -22.16 -3.73
CA ARG A 393 -11.60 -23.38 -4.53
C ARG A 393 -11.78 -23.07 -6.01
N PRO A 394 -12.69 -22.15 -6.42
CA PRO A 394 -12.86 -21.82 -7.82
C PRO A 394 -11.59 -21.28 -8.50
N LEU A 395 -10.81 -20.47 -7.77
CA LEU A 395 -9.53 -19.97 -8.27
C LEU A 395 -8.54 -21.12 -8.53
N SER A 396 -8.43 -22.07 -7.58
CA SER A 396 -7.55 -23.23 -7.71
C SER A 396 -7.93 -24.11 -8.90
N GLU A 397 -9.22 -24.37 -9.07
CA GLU A 397 -9.77 -25.17 -10.18
C GLU A 397 -9.52 -24.49 -11.52
N ALA A 398 -9.78 -23.18 -11.62
CA ALA A 398 -9.53 -22.41 -12.84
C ALA A 398 -8.04 -22.35 -13.22
N VAL A 399 -7.16 -22.20 -12.21
CA VAL A 399 -5.70 -22.25 -12.43
C VAL A 399 -5.26 -23.61 -12.91
N ALA A 400 -5.76 -24.69 -12.31
CA ALA A 400 -5.46 -26.06 -12.73
C ALA A 400 -5.91 -26.32 -14.15
N GLU A 401 -7.11 -25.88 -14.52
CA GLU A 401 -7.64 -26.01 -15.89
C GLU A 401 -6.79 -25.23 -16.90
N ALA A 402 -6.47 -23.96 -16.61
CA ALA A 402 -5.63 -23.16 -17.49
C ALA A 402 -4.24 -23.81 -17.70
N ARG A 403 -3.65 -24.37 -16.65
CA ARG A 403 -2.36 -25.10 -16.73
C ARG A 403 -2.46 -26.39 -17.51
N SER A 404 -3.59 -27.11 -17.44
CA SER A 404 -3.81 -28.34 -18.19
C SER A 404 -3.93 -28.12 -19.70
N LEU A 405 -4.43 -26.95 -20.09
CA LEU A 405 -4.66 -26.53 -21.46
C LEU A 405 -3.48 -25.81 -22.12
N THR A 406 -2.40 -25.54 -21.34
CA THR A 406 -1.24 -24.77 -21.81
C THR A 406 0.06 -25.43 -21.41
N ALA A 407 1.06 -25.42 -22.29
CA ALA A 407 2.42 -25.81 -21.98
C ALA A 407 3.14 -24.74 -21.13
N PRO A 408 4.20 -25.10 -20.38
CA PRO A 408 5.04 -24.11 -19.72
C PRO A 408 5.59 -23.09 -20.73
N GLY A 409 5.43 -21.78 -20.41
CA GLY A 409 5.85 -20.68 -21.28
C GLY A 409 4.84 -20.26 -22.35
N GLU A 410 3.79 -21.04 -22.61
CA GLU A 410 2.69 -20.57 -23.47
C GLU A 410 1.92 -19.44 -22.80
N PRO A 411 1.59 -18.35 -23.55
CA PRO A 411 0.89 -17.21 -22.97
C PRO A 411 -0.58 -17.52 -22.69
N ILE A 412 -1.10 -16.89 -21.65
CA ILE A 412 -2.54 -16.78 -21.40
C ILE A 412 -2.92 -15.30 -21.32
N TYR A 413 -4.19 -14.98 -21.52
CA TYR A 413 -4.68 -13.64 -21.28
C TYR A 413 -5.77 -13.64 -20.20
N VAL A 414 -5.68 -12.71 -19.25
CA VAL A 414 -6.64 -12.60 -18.14
C VAL A 414 -7.36 -11.26 -18.26
N MET A 415 -8.69 -11.31 -18.32
CA MET A 415 -9.53 -10.12 -18.42
C MET A 415 -10.60 -10.09 -17.32
N GLY A 416 -11.12 -8.90 -17.04
CA GLY A 416 -12.29 -8.74 -16.20
C GLY A 416 -13.57 -9.15 -16.92
N ARG A 417 -14.70 -8.95 -16.24
CA ARG A 417 -16.04 -9.28 -16.74
C ARG A 417 -16.35 -8.63 -18.09
N ARG A 418 -15.95 -7.37 -18.26
CA ARG A 418 -16.14 -6.55 -19.46
C ARG A 418 -14.98 -5.59 -19.63
N ALA A 419 -14.55 -5.38 -20.87
CA ALA A 419 -13.43 -4.49 -21.19
C ALA A 419 -13.81 -3.00 -21.18
N ASP A 420 -15.09 -2.67 -21.39
CA ASP A 420 -15.57 -1.29 -21.35
C ASP A 420 -15.89 -0.78 -19.94
N ILE A 421 -15.96 -1.67 -18.95
CA ILE A 421 -16.19 -1.33 -17.54
C ILE A 421 -15.14 -2.04 -16.72
N THR A 422 -14.27 -1.28 -16.05
CA THR A 422 -13.20 -1.84 -15.25
C THR A 422 -13.06 -1.09 -13.93
N THR A 423 -12.92 -1.84 -12.84
CA THR A 423 -12.55 -1.35 -11.52
C THR A 423 -11.35 -2.12 -11.00
N ALA A 424 -11.31 -3.43 -11.20
CA ALA A 424 -10.22 -4.30 -10.77
C ALA A 424 -9.95 -5.39 -11.79
N GLY A 425 -8.71 -5.86 -11.87
CA GLY A 425 -8.26 -7.01 -12.64
C GLY A 425 -7.85 -8.18 -11.78
N ALA A 426 -7.26 -9.19 -12.38
CA ALA A 426 -6.75 -10.37 -11.66
C ALA A 426 -5.34 -10.77 -12.11
N PRO A 427 -4.34 -9.86 -12.07
CA PRO A 427 -2.97 -10.18 -12.49
C PRO A 427 -2.32 -11.30 -11.67
N LEU A 428 -2.82 -11.59 -10.46
CA LEU A 428 -2.36 -12.73 -9.68
C LEU A 428 -2.56 -14.07 -10.39
N PHE A 429 -3.55 -14.17 -11.28
CA PHE A 429 -3.80 -15.40 -12.02
C PHE A 429 -2.61 -15.83 -12.88
N TYR A 430 -1.91 -14.88 -13.53
CA TYR A 430 -0.69 -15.16 -14.30
C TYR A 430 0.39 -15.80 -13.43
N VAL A 431 0.58 -15.25 -12.21
CA VAL A 431 1.55 -15.76 -11.25
C VAL A 431 1.19 -17.17 -10.78
N LEU A 432 -0.08 -17.41 -10.44
CA LEU A 432 -0.55 -18.72 -9.97
C LEU A 432 -0.52 -19.78 -11.06
N ALA A 433 -0.83 -19.39 -12.29
CA ALA A 433 -0.75 -20.27 -13.44
C ALA A 433 0.69 -20.48 -13.94
N GLU A 434 1.63 -19.60 -13.54
CA GLU A 434 2.99 -19.55 -14.09
C GLU A 434 2.98 -19.46 -15.62
N ARG A 435 2.16 -18.54 -16.15
CA ARG A 435 2.01 -18.30 -17.58
C ARG A 435 2.19 -16.81 -17.89
N PRO A 436 2.93 -16.46 -18.95
CA PRO A 436 3.13 -15.06 -19.33
C PRO A 436 1.86 -14.43 -19.90
N ASN A 437 1.75 -13.11 -19.76
CA ASN A 437 0.79 -12.28 -20.47
C ASN A 437 1.38 -11.88 -21.83
N PRO A 438 0.71 -12.09 -22.96
CA PRO A 438 1.22 -11.69 -24.27
C PRO A 438 1.09 -10.20 -24.55
N THR A 439 0.37 -9.43 -23.70
CA THR A 439 0.16 -8.00 -23.87
C THR A 439 1.02 -7.21 -22.88
N ARG A 440 1.15 -5.91 -23.09
CA ARG A 440 1.82 -5.05 -22.11
C ARG A 440 0.94 -4.65 -20.93
N TYR A 441 -0.34 -5.01 -20.89
CA TYR A 441 -1.31 -4.56 -19.90
C TYR A 441 -1.66 -5.66 -18.91
N ASP A 442 -0.92 -5.74 -17.81
CA ASP A 442 -1.27 -6.62 -16.68
C ASP A 442 -2.28 -5.95 -15.74
N ILE A 443 -2.22 -4.62 -15.68
CA ILE A 443 -3.08 -3.82 -14.81
C ILE A 443 -4.34 -3.44 -15.58
N ALA A 444 -5.48 -3.90 -15.10
CA ALA A 444 -6.77 -3.47 -15.62
C ALA A 444 -7.12 -2.06 -15.09
N ALA A 445 -6.32 -1.06 -15.49
CA ALA A 445 -6.51 0.33 -15.05
C ALA A 445 -7.71 0.97 -15.77
N PRO A 446 -8.74 1.46 -15.03
CA PRO A 446 -9.82 2.24 -15.62
C PRO A 446 -9.26 3.47 -16.37
N GLY A 447 -9.90 3.85 -17.48
CA GLY A 447 -9.41 4.93 -18.35
C GLY A 447 -8.30 4.50 -19.32
N VAL A 448 -7.49 3.52 -18.99
CA VAL A 448 -6.45 2.95 -19.85
C VAL A 448 -7.02 1.78 -20.65
N VAL A 449 -7.28 0.66 -20.02
CA VAL A 449 -7.78 -0.56 -20.72
C VAL A 449 -9.22 -0.44 -21.24
N THR A 450 -9.96 0.57 -20.77
CA THR A 450 -11.30 0.88 -21.26
C THR A 450 -11.31 1.78 -22.51
N SER A 451 -10.14 2.27 -22.98
CA SER A 451 -10.01 3.14 -24.14
C SER A 451 -9.92 2.35 -25.45
N ALA A 452 -10.36 2.94 -26.56
CA ALA A 452 -10.34 2.27 -27.86
C ALA A 452 -8.91 1.95 -28.34
N PRO A 453 -7.94 2.87 -28.29
CA PRO A 453 -6.57 2.57 -28.74
C PRO A 453 -5.93 1.40 -27.98
N VAL A 454 -6.14 1.33 -26.66
CA VAL A 454 -5.57 0.25 -25.84
C VAL A 454 -6.27 -1.08 -26.12
N GLN A 455 -7.60 -1.10 -26.31
CA GLN A 455 -8.30 -2.34 -26.68
C GLN A 455 -7.91 -2.84 -28.07
N GLU A 456 -7.64 -1.94 -29.02
CA GLU A 456 -7.13 -2.30 -30.36
C GLU A 456 -5.72 -2.90 -30.27
N GLU A 457 -4.81 -2.30 -29.49
CA GLU A 457 -3.47 -2.84 -29.22
C GLU A 457 -3.54 -4.22 -28.58
N ILE A 458 -4.36 -4.40 -27.53
CA ILE A 458 -4.54 -5.71 -26.89
C ILE A 458 -5.06 -6.75 -27.89
N VAL A 459 -6.03 -6.41 -28.74
CA VAL A 459 -6.56 -7.35 -29.75
C VAL A 459 -5.51 -7.72 -30.77
N GLU A 460 -4.64 -6.79 -31.19
CA GLU A 460 -3.53 -7.08 -32.11
C GLU A 460 -2.50 -8.02 -31.47
N ASP A 461 -2.13 -7.76 -30.21
CA ASP A 461 -1.25 -8.64 -29.44
C ASP A 461 -1.84 -10.06 -29.32
N LEU A 462 -3.14 -10.17 -29.03
CA LEU A 462 -3.83 -11.46 -28.92
C LEU A 462 -3.92 -12.20 -30.26
N ARG A 463 -4.12 -11.49 -31.37
CA ARG A 463 -4.10 -12.09 -32.74
C ARG A 463 -2.72 -12.61 -33.10
N SER A 464 -1.67 -11.87 -32.71
CA SER A 464 -0.28 -12.24 -32.95
C SER A 464 0.12 -13.47 -32.13
N ALA A 465 -0.11 -13.40 -30.80
CA ALA A 465 0.32 -14.41 -29.82
C ALA A 465 -0.57 -15.67 -29.85
N ARG A 466 -1.84 -15.56 -30.25
CA ARG A 466 -2.84 -16.63 -30.26
C ARG A 466 -2.85 -17.47 -28.98
N PRO A 467 -3.06 -16.88 -27.81
CA PRO A 467 -3.00 -17.62 -26.57
C PRO A 467 -4.00 -18.79 -26.58
N PRO A 468 -3.58 -20.00 -26.16
CA PRO A 468 -4.49 -21.16 -26.14
C PRO A 468 -5.58 -21.03 -25.08
N VAL A 469 -5.40 -20.13 -24.13
CA VAL A 469 -6.35 -19.85 -23.04
C VAL A 469 -6.53 -18.36 -22.82
N ILE A 470 -7.80 -17.95 -22.74
CA ILE A 470 -8.20 -16.67 -22.13
C ILE A 470 -8.99 -16.99 -20.87
N VAL A 471 -8.69 -16.26 -19.77
CA VAL A 471 -9.43 -16.37 -18.51
C VAL A 471 -10.23 -15.10 -18.30
N ARG A 472 -11.54 -15.23 -18.13
CA ARG A 472 -12.43 -14.13 -17.79
C ARG A 472 -12.81 -14.25 -16.30
N TRP A 473 -12.47 -13.22 -15.52
CA TRP A 473 -12.93 -13.12 -14.14
C TRP A 473 -14.28 -12.38 -14.10
N ASP A 474 -15.37 -13.13 -14.11
CA ASP A 474 -16.75 -12.64 -14.19
C ASP A 474 -17.31 -12.21 -12.82
N SER A 475 -16.44 -11.72 -11.92
CA SER A 475 -16.85 -11.23 -10.62
C SER A 475 -17.45 -9.82 -10.72
N PRO A 476 -18.54 -9.53 -9.98
CA PRO A 476 -19.10 -8.18 -9.90
C PRO A 476 -18.09 -7.11 -9.51
N GLN A 477 -17.11 -7.44 -8.66
CA GLN A 477 -16.08 -6.49 -8.22
C GLN A 477 -15.18 -5.97 -9.36
N THR A 478 -15.06 -6.69 -10.48
CA THR A 478 -14.27 -6.23 -11.64
C THR A 478 -14.90 -5.04 -12.37
N ALA A 479 -16.18 -4.79 -12.13
CA ALA A 479 -16.97 -3.74 -12.75
C ALA A 479 -17.82 -2.96 -11.72
N ALA A 480 -17.49 -3.07 -10.44
CA ALA A 480 -18.22 -2.36 -9.39
C ALA A 480 -18.02 -0.84 -9.55
N PRO A 481 -19.09 -0.04 -9.58
CA PRO A 481 -18.96 1.40 -9.70
C PRO A 481 -18.34 1.99 -8.41
N GLU A 482 -17.38 2.88 -8.60
CA GLU A 482 -16.86 3.73 -7.53
C GLU A 482 -17.42 5.17 -7.67
N PRO A 483 -17.35 5.99 -6.61
CA PRO A 483 -17.77 7.40 -6.69
C PRO A 483 -17.02 8.23 -7.75
N ASN A 484 -15.84 7.80 -8.17
CA ASN A 484 -15.05 8.34 -9.27
C ASN A 484 -15.54 7.82 -10.65
N ARG A 485 -14.65 7.74 -11.65
CA ARG A 485 -14.98 7.23 -13.00
C ARG A 485 -14.80 5.71 -13.15
N ALA A 486 -14.21 5.02 -12.18
CA ALA A 486 -14.05 3.57 -12.24
C ALA A 486 -15.40 2.84 -12.21
N GLY A 487 -15.50 1.73 -12.92
CA GLY A 487 -16.74 0.96 -13.03
C GLY A 487 -17.83 1.64 -13.86
N ARG A 488 -17.51 2.70 -14.61
CA ARG A 488 -18.41 3.32 -15.60
C ARG A 488 -18.05 2.84 -17.00
N SER A 489 -19.08 2.55 -17.80
CA SER A 489 -18.86 2.09 -19.18
C SER A 489 -18.30 3.21 -20.06
N SER A 490 -17.21 2.91 -20.77
CA SER A 490 -16.68 3.74 -21.85
C SER A 490 -17.45 3.56 -23.18
N GLY A 491 -18.29 2.52 -23.29
CA GLY A 491 -18.94 2.12 -24.53
C GLY A 491 -18.03 1.36 -25.51
N VAL A 492 -16.73 1.26 -25.24
CA VAL A 492 -15.74 0.62 -26.12
C VAL A 492 -15.68 -0.89 -25.84
N ARG A 493 -16.17 -1.71 -26.77
CA ARG A 493 -16.27 -3.17 -26.62
C ARG A 493 -15.48 -3.94 -27.69
N ILE A 494 -14.35 -3.41 -28.12
CA ILE A 494 -13.52 -4.01 -29.18
C ILE A 494 -12.96 -5.34 -28.70
N LEU A 495 -12.38 -5.36 -27.51
CA LEU A 495 -11.81 -6.56 -26.90
C LEU A 495 -12.89 -7.61 -26.58
N ASP A 496 -14.03 -7.20 -26.01
CA ASP A 496 -15.14 -8.13 -25.73
C ASP A 496 -15.61 -8.84 -27.00
N ARG A 497 -15.87 -8.06 -28.08
CA ARG A 497 -16.32 -8.61 -29.36
C ARG A 497 -15.31 -9.58 -29.96
N TYR A 498 -14.01 -9.26 -29.90
CA TYR A 498 -12.96 -10.15 -30.36
C TYR A 498 -12.97 -11.46 -29.57
N VAL A 499 -12.95 -11.40 -28.24
CA VAL A 499 -12.92 -12.61 -27.41
C VAL A 499 -14.17 -13.46 -27.62
N ASP A 500 -15.36 -12.87 -27.66
CA ASP A 500 -16.61 -13.58 -27.85
C ASP A 500 -16.72 -14.23 -29.25
N SER A 501 -16.07 -13.65 -30.27
CA SER A 501 -16.04 -14.22 -31.64
C SER A 501 -14.98 -15.29 -31.81
N ALA A 502 -13.78 -15.11 -31.24
CA ALA A 502 -12.62 -15.99 -31.47
C ALA A 502 -12.52 -17.14 -30.46
N TYR A 503 -13.11 -16.99 -29.26
CA TYR A 503 -13.01 -17.98 -28.19
C TYR A 503 -14.38 -18.53 -27.77
N ARG A 504 -14.39 -19.68 -27.09
CA ARG A 504 -15.56 -20.33 -26.51
C ARG A 504 -15.27 -20.79 -25.08
N GLU A 505 -16.29 -20.88 -24.26
CA GLU A 505 -16.18 -21.41 -22.91
C GLU A 505 -15.76 -22.90 -22.96
N ALA A 506 -14.69 -23.22 -22.25
CA ALA A 506 -14.19 -24.57 -22.01
C ALA A 506 -14.55 -25.06 -20.61
N GLY A 507 -14.56 -24.16 -19.62
CA GLY A 507 -14.93 -24.46 -18.23
C GLY A 507 -15.30 -23.23 -17.43
N ARG A 508 -16.13 -23.43 -16.38
CA ARG A 508 -16.55 -22.38 -15.44
C ARG A 508 -16.38 -22.85 -14.01
N PHE A 509 -15.67 -22.05 -13.22
CA PHE A 509 -15.32 -22.32 -11.84
C PHE A 509 -15.68 -21.09 -10.99
N GLY A 510 -16.90 -21.09 -10.44
CA GLY A 510 -17.47 -19.91 -9.81
C GLY A 510 -17.46 -18.70 -10.76
N ASP A 511 -16.80 -17.62 -10.36
CA ASP A 511 -16.64 -16.40 -11.18
C ASP A 511 -15.53 -16.52 -12.25
N TRP A 512 -14.80 -17.62 -12.33
CA TRP A 512 -13.72 -17.83 -13.30
C TRP A 512 -14.22 -18.61 -14.51
N ILE A 513 -14.03 -18.06 -15.70
CA ILE A 513 -14.40 -18.69 -16.97
C ILE A 513 -13.13 -18.89 -17.78
N VAL A 514 -12.82 -20.14 -18.08
CA VAL A 514 -11.71 -20.52 -18.96
C VAL A 514 -12.22 -20.65 -20.38
N LEU A 515 -11.60 -19.91 -21.30
CA LEU A 515 -11.99 -19.86 -22.72
C LEU A 515 -10.87 -20.43 -23.57
N THR A 516 -11.23 -21.19 -24.63
CA THR A 516 -10.31 -21.73 -25.62
C THR A 516 -10.70 -21.28 -27.04
N PRO A 517 -9.78 -21.25 -28.02
CA PRO A 517 -10.08 -20.85 -29.38
C PRO A 517 -11.23 -21.65 -29.98
N ARG A 518 -12.05 -21.02 -30.81
CA ARG A 518 -13.04 -21.73 -31.63
C ARG A 518 -12.32 -22.51 -32.73
N ARG A 519 -12.82 -23.71 -33.05
CA ARG A 519 -12.27 -24.48 -34.16
C ARG A 519 -12.48 -23.71 -35.48
N GLY A 520 -11.40 -23.35 -36.17
CA GLY A 520 -11.43 -22.65 -37.44
C GLY A 520 -11.35 -21.13 -37.40
N SER A 521 -11.01 -20.52 -36.25
CA SER A 521 -10.68 -19.10 -36.12
C SER A 521 -9.19 -18.84 -36.29
#